data_2b0c369059d4295205936c8903523f53
#
_entry.id   2b0c369059d4295205936c8903523f53
#
_cell.length_a   1.000
_cell.length_b   1.000
_cell.length_c   1.000
_cell.angle_alpha   90.00
_cell.angle_beta   90.00
_cell.angle_gamma   90.00
#
_symmetry.space_group_name_H-M   'P 1'
#
loop_
_entity.id
_entity.type
_entity.pdbx_description
1 polymer ?
#
loop_
_entity_poly.entity_id
_entity_poly.type
_entity_poly.pdbx_seq_one_letter_code
_entity_poly.pdbx_strand_id
1 'polypeptide(L)'
;MKRTPLQSRQSCALALAVICLAALGCSRIPGRPGPDPEVVRPEQVLDFATLYKQNCAACHGESGKDGAALPLNNPVYLAIAGESNMQQVIANGVPGSLMPPFAQSAGGMLTGKQVVALAHGMVERWGQPNALAGLNPPPYAAAQPGDVARGQQAFTASCARCHGAAGEGVQAAAHKQGSTPGSISGSIIDPSYLALISDQALRSIILAGLPSRHMPDWRADSAQPLTDQQVTDIVAWLASHRAPNPGQPYPQTNTPAGATTGAAK
;
A
#
# COMPACT_ATOMS: atom_id res chain seq x y z
N MET A 1 16.92 -81.74 -34.39
CA MET A 1 17.69 -80.69 -35.05
C MET A 1 18.39 -79.86 -33.97
N LYS A 2 19.71 -80.01 -33.79
CA LYS A 2 20.49 -79.23 -32.82
C LYS A 2 20.90 -77.91 -33.46
N ARG A 3 20.42 -76.78 -32.88
CA ARG A 3 20.84 -75.45 -33.37
C ARG A 3 22.32 -75.25 -33.12
N THR A 4 23.03 -74.73 -34.09
CA THR A 4 24.45 -74.47 -33.98
C THR A 4 24.71 -73.30 -32.99
N PRO A 5 25.82 -73.28 -32.25
CA PRO A 5 26.13 -72.23 -31.27
C PRO A 5 26.16 -70.80 -31.86
N LEU A 6 26.37 -70.71 -33.16
CA LEU A 6 26.39 -69.44 -33.88
C LEU A 6 24.96 -68.84 -34.03
N GLN A 7 23.95 -69.67 -34.28
CA GLN A 7 22.55 -69.23 -34.40
C GLN A 7 21.99 -68.75 -33.03
N SER A 8 22.42 -69.34 -31.92
CA SER A 8 22.07 -68.93 -30.57
C SER A 8 22.58 -67.51 -30.21
N ARG A 9 23.85 -67.22 -30.59
CA ARG A 9 24.47 -65.91 -30.37
C ARG A 9 23.80 -64.79 -31.20
N GLN A 10 23.42 -65.07 -32.44
CA GLN A 10 22.72 -64.12 -33.28
C GLN A 10 21.29 -63.81 -32.75
N SER A 11 20.60 -64.81 -32.24
CA SER A 11 19.27 -64.64 -31.68
C SER A 11 19.32 -63.80 -30.39
N CYS A 12 20.33 -64.00 -29.52
CA CYS A 12 20.52 -63.16 -28.33
C CYS A 12 20.86 -61.72 -28.66
N ALA A 13 21.74 -61.49 -29.67
CA ALA A 13 22.11 -60.14 -30.06
C ALA A 13 20.92 -59.37 -30.67
N LEU A 14 20.06 -60.02 -31.45
CA LEU A 14 18.84 -59.44 -31.99
C LEU A 14 17.82 -59.12 -30.88
N ALA A 15 17.65 -59.99 -29.91
CA ALA A 15 16.75 -59.77 -28.76
C ALA A 15 17.23 -58.60 -27.92
N LEU A 16 18.54 -58.48 -27.66
CA LEU A 16 19.09 -57.34 -26.92
C LEU A 16 18.93 -56.00 -27.71
N ALA A 17 19.15 -56.02 -29.02
CA ALA A 17 18.94 -54.83 -29.85
C ALA A 17 17.50 -54.36 -29.88
N VAL A 18 16.52 -55.27 -29.89
CA VAL A 18 15.09 -54.94 -29.84
C VAL A 18 14.72 -54.39 -28.48
N ILE A 19 15.26 -54.92 -27.38
CA ILE A 19 15.01 -54.40 -26.02
C ILE A 19 15.63 -53.01 -25.86
N CYS A 20 16.84 -52.76 -26.38
CA CYS A 20 17.44 -51.43 -26.34
C CYS A 20 16.67 -50.42 -27.17
N LEU A 21 16.18 -50.76 -28.36
CA LEU A 21 15.35 -49.91 -29.20
C LEU A 21 13.98 -49.61 -28.54
N ALA A 22 13.37 -50.57 -27.86
CA ALA A 22 12.14 -50.37 -27.12
C ALA A 22 12.35 -49.45 -25.90
N ALA A 23 13.51 -49.56 -25.20
CA ALA A 23 13.83 -48.65 -24.10
C ALA A 23 14.07 -47.20 -24.51
N LEU A 24 14.63 -46.97 -25.70
CA LEU A 24 14.87 -45.62 -26.29
C LEU A 24 13.58 -44.99 -26.81
N GLY A 25 12.54 -45.79 -27.09
CA GLY A 25 11.23 -45.31 -27.62
C GLY A 25 10.32 -44.70 -26.59
N CYS A 26 10.53 -44.95 -25.30
CA CYS A 26 9.61 -44.50 -24.23
C CYS A 26 9.52 -42.99 -24.06
N SER A 27 10.47 -42.22 -24.56
CA SER A 27 10.45 -40.75 -24.49
C SER A 27 9.60 -40.06 -25.57
N ARG A 28 9.12 -40.83 -26.60
CA ARG A 28 8.36 -40.31 -27.74
C ARG A 28 6.94 -40.86 -27.84
N ILE A 29 6.38 -41.36 -26.77
CA ILE A 29 5.00 -41.87 -26.75
C ILE A 29 4.06 -40.66 -26.87
N PRO A 30 3.18 -40.59 -27.91
CA PRO A 30 2.15 -39.55 -28.02
C PRO A 30 1.24 -39.59 -26.78
N GLY A 31 1.00 -38.44 -26.16
CA GLY A 31 0.17 -38.33 -24.97
C GLY A 31 0.92 -38.50 -23.64
N ARG A 32 2.26 -38.70 -23.64
CA ARG A 32 3.02 -38.61 -22.39
C ARG A 32 3.01 -37.15 -21.92
N PRO A 33 2.61 -36.86 -20.66
CA PRO A 33 2.78 -35.52 -20.11
C PRO A 33 4.23 -35.09 -20.22
N GLY A 34 4.47 -33.86 -20.65
CA GLY A 34 5.78 -33.25 -20.58
C GLY A 34 6.25 -33.20 -19.11
N PRO A 35 7.52 -32.88 -18.85
CA PRO A 35 7.94 -32.60 -17.46
C PRO A 35 7.00 -31.54 -16.91
N ASP A 36 6.43 -31.81 -15.73
CA ASP A 36 5.59 -30.84 -15.05
C ASP A 36 6.36 -29.52 -14.97
N PRO A 37 5.74 -28.37 -15.33
CA PRO A 37 6.38 -27.09 -15.13
C PRO A 37 6.81 -27.01 -13.67
N GLU A 38 8.03 -26.59 -13.42
CA GLU A 38 8.53 -26.38 -12.07
C GLU A 38 7.57 -25.45 -11.34
N VAL A 39 6.85 -25.99 -10.35
CA VAL A 39 5.91 -25.21 -9.54
C VAL A 39 6.71 -24.35 -8.59
N VAL A 40 6.84 -23.07 -8.92
CA VAL A 40 7.45 -22.10 -8.02
C VAL A 40 6.56 -21.94 -6.80
N ARG A 41 7.08 -22.28 -5.61
CA ARG A 41 6.34 -22.14 -4.37
C ARG A 41 6.05 -20.66 -4.09
N PRO A 42 4.90 -20.31 -3.50
CA PRO A 42 4.53 -18.91 -3.24
C PRO A 42 5.62 -18.11 -2.52
N GLU A 43 6.31 -18.72 -1.56
CA GLU A 43 7.39 -18.07 -0.81
C GLU A 43 8.67 -17.83 -1.62
N GLN A 44 8.80 -18.42 -2.80
CA GLN A 44 9.94 -18.24 -3.71
C GLN A 44 9.69 -17.14 -4.76
N VAL A 45 8.45 -16.68 -4.89
CA VAL A 45 8.11 -15.59 -5.79
C VAL A 45 8.68 -14.28 -5.24
N LEU A 46 9.65 -13.69 -5.91
CA LEU A 46 10.26 -12.41 -5.55
C LEU A 46 10.05 -11.34 -6.63
N ASP A 47 9.31 -11.67 -7.69
CA ASP A 47 8.94 -10.70 -8.72
C ASP A 47 8.02 -9.61 -8.14
N PHE A 48 8.49 -8.37 -8.21
CA PHE A 48 7.77 -7.21 -7.67
C PHE A 48 6.36 -7.07 -8.26
N ALA A 49 6.22 -7.22 -9.59
CA ALA A 49 4.94 -6.99 -10.24
C ALA A 49 3.89 -8.00 -9.76
N THR A 50 4.29 -9.27 -9.62
CA THR A 50 3.44 -10.34 -9.11
C THR A 50 3.06 -10.09 -7.65
N LEU A 51 4.05 -9.82 -6.79
CA LEU A 51 3.81 -9.56 -5.37
C LEU A 51 2.93 -8.34 -5.15
N TYR A 52 3.21 -7.25 -5.84
CA TYR A 52 2.45 -6.01 -5.73
C TYR A 52 0.99 -6.20 -6.18
N LYS A 53 0.79 -6.83 -7.34
CA LYS A 53 -0.55 -7.10 -7.88
C LYS A 53 -1.40 -7.94 -6.93
N GLN A 54 -0.81 -8.96 -6.32
CA GLN A 54 -1.53 -9.88 -5.45
C GLN A 54 -1.85 -9.32 -4.07
N ASN A 55 -1.00 -8.42 -3.53
CA ASN A 55 -1.08 -8.01 -2.14
C ASN A 55 -1.41 -6.52 -1.94
N CYS A 56 -1.10 -5.65 -2.89
CA CYS A 56 -1.13 -4.20 -2.69
C CYS A 56 -2.08 -3.47 -3.63
N ALA A 57 -2.21 -3.94 -4.88
CA ALA A 57 -2.89 -3.23 -5.95
C ALA A 57 -4.37 -2.96 -5.68
N ALA A 58 -5.06 -3.85 -4.96
CA ALA A 58 -6.49 -3.69 -4.63
C ALA A 58 -6.77 -2.39 -3.86
N CYS A 59 -5.86 -1.98 -2.97
CA CYS A 59 -6.01 -0.78 -2.16
C CYS A 59 -5.23 0.42 -2.71
N HIS A 60 -4.02 0.19 -3.25
CA HIS A 60 -3.12 1.24 -3.70
C HIS A 60 -3.18 1.52 -5.21
N GLY A 61 -4.01 0.77 -5.96
CA GLY A 61 -4.11 0.85 -7.42
C GLY A 61 -3.02 0.05 -8.14
N GLU A 62 -3.29 -0.40 -9.37
CA GLU A 62 -2.39 -1.28 -10.13
C GLU A 62 -1.01 -0.65 -10.41
N SER A 63 -0.97 0.67 -10.59
CA SER A 63 0.27 1.44 -10.82
C SER A 63 0.71 2.26 -9.62
N GLY A 64 0.30 1.89 -8.42
CA GLY A 64 0.64 2.58 -7.19
C GLY A 64 -0.11 3.89 -6.97
N LYS A 65 -1.20 4.12 -7.70
CA LYS A 65 -2.04 5.32 -7.62
C LYS A 65 -3.49 5.00 -7.98
N ASP A 66 -4.36 5.95 -7.73
CA ASP A 66 -5.79 5.89 -8.07
C ASP A 66 -6.57 4.79 -7.33
N GLY A 67 -5.99 4.24 -6.26
CA GLY A 67 -6.67 3.40 -5.29
C GLY A 67 -7.29 4.20 -4.14
N ALA A 68 -7.95 3.49 -3.22
CA ALA A 68 -8.54 4.09 -2.03
C ALA A 68 -7.48 4.51 -0.98
N ALA A 69 -6.33 3.84 -0.98
CA ALA A 69 -5.23 4.09 -0.05
C ALA A 69 -4.23 5.12 -0.59
N LEU A 70 -3.26 5.49 0.26
CA LEU A 70 -2.16 6.40 -0.09
C LEU A 70 -1.47 5.98 -1.40
N PRO A 71 -1.25 6.91 -2.35
CA PRO A 71 -0.47 6.63 -3.55
C PRO A 71 0.98 6.25 -3.21
N LEU A 72 1.43 5.09 -3.67
CA LEU A 72 2.78 4.58 -3.43
C LEU A 72 3.77 4.97 -4.53
N ASN A 73 3.27 5.44 -5.69
CA ASN A 73 4.11 5.82 -6.82
C ASN A 73 4.57 7.30 -6.80
N ASN A 74 4.37 7.98 -5.68
CA ASN A 74 4.83 9.36 -5.50
C ASN A 74 6.33 9.37 -5.17
N PRO A 75 7.20 9.91 -6.03
CA PRO A 75 8.65 9.89 -5.80
C PRO A 75 9.09 10.69 -4.57
N VAL A 76 8.35 11.74 -4.19
CA VAL A 76 8.63 12.50 -2.96
C VAL A 76 8.31 11.64 -1.73
N TYR A 77 7.18 10.92 -1.74
CA TYR A 77 6.85 9.96 -0.69
C TYR A 77 7.93 8.90 -0.53
N LEU A 78 8.32 8.26 -1.64
CA LEU A 78 9.32 7.19 -1.63
C LEU A 78 10.68 7.68 -1.11
N ALA A 79 11.08 8.89 -1.50
CA ALA A 79 12.34 9.47 -1.05
C ALA A 79 12.34 9.83 0.45
N ILE A 80 11.20 10.31 1.00
CA ILE A 80 11.06 10.64 2.42
C ILE A 80 10.88 9.38 3.27
N ALA A 81 10.03 8.46 2.84
CA ALA A 81 9.78 7.22 3.57
C ALA A 81 11.03 6.33 3.62
N GLY A 82 11.68 6.14 2.47
CA GLY A 82 12.81 5.23 2.34
C GLY A 82 12.42 3.75 2.49
N GLU A 83 13.24 2.86 1.98
CA GLU A 83 12.95 1.42 1.97
C GLU A 83 12.73 0.83 3.36
N SER A 84 13.51 1.26 4.36
CA SER A 84 13.43 0.72 5.72
C SER A 84 12.07 0.96 6.38
N ASN A 85 11.54 2.18 6.31
CA ASN A 85 10.21 2.47 6.85
C ASN A 85 9.11 1.75 6.05
N MET A 86 9.25 1.67 4.72
CA MET A 86 8.30 0.91 3.90
C MET A 86 8.29 -0.58 4.26
N GLN A 87 9.48 -1.19 4.47
CA GLN A 87 9.55 -2.58 4.93
C GLN A 87 8.84 -2.77 6.27
N GLN A 88 9.02 -1.88 7.23
CA GLN A 88 8.35 -1.95 8.52
C GLN A 88 6.83 -1.81 8.39
N VAL A 89 6.36 -0.88 7.59
CA VAL A 89 4.92 -0.67 7.35
C VAL A 89 4.31 -1.87 6.63
N ILE A 90 4.96 -2.43 5.62
CA ILE A 90 4.49 -3.63 4.93
C ILE A 90 4.46 -4.82 5.91
N ALA A 91 5.52 -5.00 6.68
CA ALA A 91 5.64 -6.14 7.59
C ALA A 91 4.58 -6.11 8.69
N ASN A 92 4.41 -4.97 9.35
CA ASN A 92 3.62 -4.85 10.58
C ASN A 92 2.21 -4.28 10.36
N GLY A 93 1.90 -3.82 9.15
CA GLY A 93 0.67 -3.08 8.87
C GLY A 93 0.65 -1.72 9.57
N VAL A 94 -0.53 -1.09 9.58
CA VAL A 94 -0.77 0.19 10.26
C VAL A 94 -1.88 -0.01 11.29
N PRO A 95 -1.56 -0.06 12.58
CA PRO A 95 -2.56 -0.26 13.64
C PRO A 95 -3.70 0.76 13.56
N GLY A 96 -4.93 0.30 13.74
CA GLY A 96 -6.13 1.13 13.66
C GLY A 96 -6.53 1.57 12.26
N SER A 97 -5.90 1.03 11.21
CA SER A 97 -6.27 1.27 9.81
C SER A 97 -6.62 -0.02 9.07
N LEU A 98 -7.00 0.11 7.79
CA LEU A 98 -7.34 -1.04 6.94
C LEU A 98 -6.09 -1.74 6.35
N MET A 99 -4.88 -1.27 6.63
CA MET A 99 -3.66 -1.92 6.15
C MET A 99 -3.20 -3.00 7.14
N PRO A 100 -3.42 -4.30 6.83
CA PRO A 100 -3.05 -5.38 7.72
C PRO A 100 -1.53 -5.63 7.71
N PRO A 101 -0.98 -6.38 8.68
CA PRO A 101 0.38 -6.88 8.61
C PRO A 101 0.50 -7.94 7.51
N PHE A 102 1.54 -7.83 6.69
CA PHE A 102 1.80 -8.79 5.60
C PHE A 102 2.90 -9.80 5.93
N ALA A 103 3.82 -9.50 6.85
CA ALA A 103 4.90 -10.43 7.18
C ALA A 103 4.41 -11.62 7.99
N GLN A 104 4.97 -12.81 7.73
CA GLN A 104 4.71 -14.03 8.51
C GLN A 104 4.98 -13.85 10.00
N SER A 105 6.00 -13.08 10.36
CA SER A 105 6.32 -12.75 11.75
C SER A 105 5.24 -11.94 12.48
N ALA A 106 4.35 -11.30 11.74
CA ALA A 106 3.25 -10.49 12.26
C ALA A 106 1.86 -11.09 11.93
N GLY A 107 1.81 -12.35 11.51
CA GLY A 107 0.58 -13.08 11.18
C GLY A 107 0.13 -12.96 9.73
N GLY A 108 0.89 -12.31 8.87
CA GLY A 108 0.63 -12.23 7.42
C GLY A 108 1.17 -13.43 6.64
N MET A 109 1.22 -13.31 5.32
CA MET A 109 1.62 -14.41 4.44
C MET A 109 2.99 -14.24 3.79
N LEU A 110 3.56 -13.03 3.78
CA LEU A 110 4.80 -12.74 3.09
C LEU A 110 6.03 -13.09 3.93
N THR A 111 7.01 -13.67 3.29
CA THR A 111 8.34 -13.85 3.87
C THR A 111 9.06 -12.50 3.99
N GLY A 112 10.06 -12.41 4.85
CA GLY A 112 10.90 -11.21 4.95
C GLY A 112 11.55 -10.81 3.62
N LYS A 113 11.94 -11.81 2.78
CA LYS A 113 12.49 -11.54 1.44
C LYS A 113 11.46 -10.89 0.51
N GLN A 114 10.22 -11.29 0.58
CA GLN A 114 9.13 -10.70 -0.21
C GLN A 114 8.79 -9.28 0.25
N VAL A 115 8.83 -9.01 1.55
CA VAL A 115 8.69 -7.65 2.10
C VAL A 115 9.80 -6.73 1.58
N VAL A 116 11.05 -7.21 1.59
CA VAL A 116 12.19 -6.47 1.02
C VAL A 116 12.01 -6.25 -0.49
N ALA A 117 11.63 -7.28 -1.23
CA ALA A 117 11.41 -7.19 -2.68
C ALA A 117 10.31 -6.17 -3.04
N LEU A 118 9.23 -6.09 -2.24
CA LEU A 118 8.17 -5.10 -2.42
C LEU A 118 8.68 -3.67 -2.17
N ALA A 119 9.33 -3.41 -1.04
CA ALA A 119 9.83 -2.08 -0.71
C ALA A 119 10.87 -1.61 -1.73
N HIS A 120 11.83 -2.46 -2.07
CA HIS A 120 12.85 -2.17 -3.09
C HIS A 120 12.24 -1.92 -4.47
N GLY A 121 11.34 -2.80 -4.91
CA GLY A 121 10.69 -2.68 -6.21
C GLY A 121 9.82 -1.42 -6.36
N MET A 122 9.23 -0.91 -5.29
CA MET A 122 8.55 0.39 -5.32
C MET A 122 9.52 1.53 -5.61
N VAL A 123 10.68 1.55 -4.94
CA VAL A 123 11.71 2.59 -5.15
C VAL A 123 12.33 2.47 -6.53
N GLU A 124 12.67 1.26 -6.96
CA GLU A 124 13.24 1.00 -8.28
C GLU A 124 12.27 1.44 -9.41
N ARG A 125 10.99 1.11 -9.27
CA ARG A 125 10.00 1.32 -10.32
C ARG A 125 9.45 2.75 -10.37
N TRP A 126 9.27 3.39 -9.22
CA TRP A 126 8.58 4.68 -9.10
C TRP A 126 9.40 5.78 -8.45
N GLY A 127 10.51 5.45 -7.84
CA GLY A 127 11.41 6.43 -7.25
C GLY A 127 12.10 7.30 -8.30
N GLN A 128 12.46 8.50 -7.89
CA GLN A 128 13.28 9.41 -8.67
C GLN A 128 14.47 9.85 -7.82
N PRO A 129 15.70 9.62 -8.27
CA PRO A 129 16.91 9.92 -7.48
C PRO A 129 17.00 11.38 -7.02
N ASN A 130 16.43 12.30 -7.82
CA ASN A 130 16.48 13.74 -7.56
C ASN A 130 15.16 14.31 -7.02
N ALA A 131 14.24 13.47 -6.52
CA ALA A 131 12.94 13.92 -6.04
C ALA A 131 13.04 15.03 -4.98
N LEU A 132 14.07 14.98 -4.15
CA LEU A 132 14.34 15.97 -3.09
C LEU A 132 15.47 16.96 -3.43
N ALA A 133 16.25 16.74 -4.48
CA ALA A 133 17.28 17.60 -5.09
C ALA A 133 17.89 18.70 -4.19
N GLY A 134 18.71 18.29 -3.21
CA GLY A 134 19.41 19.24 -2.31
C GLY A 134 18.53 19.87 -1.23
N LEU A 135 17.28 19.45 -1.10
CA LEU A 135 16.35 19.87 -0.07
C LEU A 135 16.46 18.97 1.16
N ASN A 136 16.19 19.54 2.32
CA ASN A 136 16.12 18.81 3.59
C ASN A 136 14.63 18.72 4.02
N PRO A 137 13.92 17.66 3.64
CA PRO A 137 12.50 17.53 3.98
C PRO A 137 12.32 17.26 5.48
N PRO A 138 11.14 17.55 6.03
CA PRO A 138 10.76 17.01 7.33
C PRO A 138 10.90 15.48 7.33
N PRO A 139 11.29 14.85 8.45
CA PRO A 139 11.49 13.41 8.54
C PRO A 139 10.18 12.63 8.32
N TYR A 140 10.28 11.37 7.91
CA TYR A 140 9.12 10.49 7.71
C TYR A 140 8.23 10.41 8.96
N ALA A 141 8.82 10.13 10.12
CA ALA A 141 8.12 10.09 11.39
C ALA A 141 8.27 11.43 12.14
N ALA A 142 7.23 11.84 12.86
CA ALA A 142 7.29 13.02 13.71
C ALA A 142 8.27 12.79 14.88
N ALA A 143 9.12 13.79 15.13
CA ALA A 143 10.09 13.72 16.24
C ALA A 143 9.49 14.15 17.59
N GLN A 144 8.45 14.99 17.55
CA GLN A 144 7.81 15.58 18.74
C GLN A 144 6.28 15.47 18.64
N PRO A 145 5.55 15.51 19.75
CA PRO A 145 4.09 15.57 19.72
C PRO A 145 3.60 16.88 19.10
N GLY A 146 2.42 16.83 18.46
CA GLY A 146 1.76 17.97 17.86
C GLY A 146 0.89 18.72 18.87
N ASP A 147 0.66 20.00 18.57
CA ASP A 147 -0.24 20.88 19.30
C ASP A 147 -1.42 21.30 18.42
N VAL A 148 -2.63 21.12 18.93
CA VAL A 148 -3.87 21.35 18.16
C VAL A 148 -4.05 22.82 17.78
N ALA A 149 -3.76 23.74 18.71
CA ALA A 149 -3.96 25.17 18.46
C ALA A 149 -2.97 25.72 17.45
N ARG A 150 -1.70 25.36 17.56
CA ARG A 150 -0.68 25.68 16.53
C ARG A 150 -1.00 25.03 15.20
N GLY A 151 -1.55 23.79 15.23
CA GLY A 151 -1.97 23.08 14.02
C GLY A 151 -3.05 23.81 13.25
N GLN A 152 -4.06 24.35 13.96
CA GLN A 152 -5.10 25.17 13.35
C GLN A 152 -4.51 26.43 12.70
N GLN A 153 -3.58 27.10 13.38
CA GLN A 153 -2.92 28.30 12.84
C GLN A 153 -2.10 27.97 11.57
N ALA A 154 -1.29 26.90 11.64
CA ALA A 154 -0.49 26.45 10.50
C ALA A 154 -1.37 26.00 9.33
N PHE A 155 -2.46 25.27 9.59
CA PHE A 155 -3.46 24.91 8.59
C PHE A 155 -4.08 26.14 7.91
N THR A 156 -4.52 27.13 8.70
CA THR A 156 -5.11 28.36 8.19
C THR A 156 -4.16 29.10 7.26
N ALA A 157 -2.89 29.15 7.63
CA ALA A 157 -1.87 29.84 6.83
C ALA A 157 -1.53 29.13 5.51
N SER A 158 -1.50 27.77 5.51
CA SER A 158 -0.92 27.01 4.40
C SER A 158 -1.92 26.19 3.59
N CYS A 159 -3.07 25.81 4.17
CA CYS A 159 -3.98 24.82 3.61
C CYS A 159 -5.38 25.36 3.32
N ALA A 160 -5.82 26.36 4.09
CA ALA A 160 -7.21 26.86 4.07
C ALA A 160 -7.69 27.36 2.71
N ARG A 161 -6.80 27.93 1.89
CA ARG A 161 -7.18 28.43 0.58
C ARG A 161 -7.75 27.34 -0.36
N CYS A 162 -7.32 26.08 -0.17
CA CYS A 162 -7.78 24.93 -0.96
C CYS A 162 -8.78 24.05 -0.20
N HIS A 163 -8.67 23.99 1.14
CA HIS A 163 -9.44 23.08 1.97
C HIS A 163 -10.57 23.74 2.76
N GLY A 164 -10.78 25.07 2.60
CA GLY A 164 -11.73 25.83 3.43
C GLY A 164 -11.10 26.26 4.75
N ALA A 165 -11.68 27.30 5.36
CA ALA A 165 -11.11 27.93 6.56
C ALA A 165 -10.99 26.99 7.76
N ALA A 166 -11.90 26.04 7.87
CA ALA A 166 -11.92 25.04 8.94
C ALA A 166 -11.71 23.59 8.38
N GLY A 167 -11.28 23.44 7.12
CA GLY A 167 -11.08 22.10 6.52
C GLY A 167 -12.36 21.45 5.99
N GLU A 168 -13.44 22.20 5.91
CA GLU A 168 -14.77 21.78 5.44
C GLU A 168 -14.82 21.48 3.95
N GLY A 169 -13.76 21.82 3.23
CA GLY A 169 -13.69 21.75 1.78
C GLY A 169 -14.17 23.04 1.12
N VAL A 170 -13.82 23.19 -0.15
CA VAL A 170 -14.31 24.28 -0.98
C VAL A 170 -15.38 23.69 -1.88
N GLN A 171 -16.64 23.99 -1.59
CA GLN A 171 -17.70 23.72 -2.54
C GLN A 171 -17.41 24.55 -3.80
N ALA A 172 -17.55 23.93 -4.97
CA ALA A 172 -17.51 24.66 -6.22
C ALA A 172 -18.63 25.73 -6.18
N ALA A 173 -18.29 26.90 -5.63
CA ALA A 173 -19.13 28.04 -5.78
C ALA A 173 -19.29 28.23 -7.27
N ALA A 174 -20.51 27.95 -7.78
CA ALA A 174 -21.01 28.18 -9.11
C ALA A 174 -19.90 28.27 -10.16
N HIS A 175 -19.69 27.23 -10.94
CA HIS A 175 -18.83 27.26 -12.12
C HIS A 175 -19.08 28.53 -12.91
N LYS A 176 -18.27 29.54 -12.69
CA LYS A 176 -18.16 30.60 -13.67
C LYS A 176 -17.56 29.91 -14.89
N GLN A 177 -18.32 29.90 -15.96
CA GLN A 177 -17.96 29.37 -17.27
C GLN A 177 -16.57 29.91 -17.64
N GLY A 178 -15.55 29.01 -17.71
CA GLY A 178 -14.15 29.36 -18.02
C GLY A 178 -13.12 29.05 -16.93
N SER A 179 -13.51 28.61 -15.74
CA SER A 179 -12.55 28.10 -14.77
C SER A 179 -12.18 26.64 -15.16
N THR A 180 -10.90 26.36 -15.25
CA THR A 180 -10.40 24.96 -15.23
C THR A 180 -11.19 24.21 -14.16
N PRO A 181 -11.61 22.94 -14.38
CA PRO A 181 -12.25 22.14 -13.32
C PRO A 181 -11.30 22.09 -12.13
N GLY A 182 -11.35 23.10 -11.28
CA GLY A 182 -10.54 23.22 -10.09
C GLY A 182 -10.99 22.13 -9.13
N SER A 183 -10.06 21.46 -8.57
CA SER A 183 -10.20 20.46 -7.55
C SER A 183 -11.26 20.86 -6.54
N ILE A 184 -12.41 20.19 -6.59
CA ILE A 184 -13.37 20.22 -5.50
C ILE A 184 -12.69 19.46 -4.38
N SER A 185 -12.15 20.16 -3.40
CA SER A 185 -11.66 19.54 -2.16
C SER A 185 -12.87 19.28 -1.28
N GLY A 186 -13.17 18.01 -1.04
CA GLY A 186 -14.14 17.61 -0.02
C GLY A 186 -13.62 17.95 1.38
N SER A 187 -14.49 17.77 2.40
CA SER A 187 -14.11 17.95 3.79
C SER A 187 -12.97 17.02 4.17
N ILE A 188 -11.90 17.57 4.72
CA ILE A 188 -10.78 16.80 5.28
C ILE A 188 -10.89 16.65 6.80
N ILE A 189 -11.92 17.22 7.40
CA ILE A 189 -12.26 17.08 8.82
C ILE A 189 -13.46 16.16 9.03
N ASP A 190 -13.89 15.41 8.00
CA ASP A 190 -14.95 14.42 8.15
C ASP A 190 -14.51 13.37 9.20
N PRO A 191 -15.28 13.16 10.27
CA PRO A 191 -14.88 12.26 11.34
C PRO A 191 -14.74 10.80 10.90
N SER A 192 -15.53 10.37 9.89
CA SER A 192 -15.49 9.00 9.37
C SER A 192 -14.24 8.80 8.53
N TYR A 193 -13.90 9.76 7.68
CA TYR A 193 -12.64 9.74 6.92
C TYR A 193 -11.43 9.70 7.86
N LEU A 194 -11.41 10.58 8.87
CA LEU A 194 -10.30 10.66 9.82
C LEU A 194 -10.19 9.41 10.70
N ALA A 195 -11.29 8.69 10.93
CA ALA A 195 -11.27 7.42 11.66
C ALA A 195 -10.57 6.28 10.86
N LEU A 196 -10.53 6.39 9.55
CA LEU A 196 -9.94 5.37 8.66
C LEU A 196 -8.48 5.65 8.31
N ILE A 197 -7.95 6.84 8.61
CA ILE A 197 -6.61 7.25 8.26
C ILE A 197 -5.75 7.47 9.50
N SER A 198 -4.54 6.93 9.52
CA SER A 198 -3.59 7.11 10.62
C SER A 198 -2.89 8.47 10.55
N ASP A 199 -2.34 8.93 11.70
CA ASP A 199 -1.54 10.16 11.77
C ASP A 199 -0.35 10.10 10.82
N GLN A 200 0.31 8.94 10.72
CA GLN A 200 1.42 8.76 9.80
C GLN A 200 0.99 8.88 8.34
N ALA A 201 -0.19 8.40 7.97
CA ALA A 201 -0.71 8.55 6.62
C ALA A 201 -1.09 10.01 6.31
N LEU A 202 -1.72 10.73 7.26
CA LEU A 202 -1.97 12.17 7.15
C LEU A 202 -0.67 12.94 6.97
N ARG A 203 0.34 12.64 7.79
CA ARG A 203 1.68 13.22 7.67
C ARG A 203 2.28 12.96 6.29
N SER A 204 2.25 11.73 5.83
CA SER A 204 2.79 11.34 4.52
C SER A 204 2.11 12.06 3.36
N ILE A 205 0.78 12.28 3.45
CA ILE A 205 0.01 13.06 2.45
C ILE A 205 0.46 14.52 2.46
N ILE A 206 0.64 15.14 3.62
CA ILE A 206 1.10 16.53 3.71
C ILE A 206 2.52 16.67 3.16
N LEU A 207 3.41 15.73 3.52
CA LEU A 207 4.80 15.76 3.09
C LEU A 207 4.96 15.53 1.58
N ALA A 208 4.24 14.59 1.01
CA ALA A 208 4.41 14.17 -0.38
C ALA A 208 3.44 14.84 -1.35
N GLY A 209 2.35 15.41 -0.84
CA GLY A 209 1.25 15.89 -1.66
C GLY A 209 0.49 14.76 -2.36
N LEU A 210 -0.50 15.14 -3.14
CA LEU A 210 -1.28 14.27 -4.03
C LEU A 210 -1.30 14.91 -5.43
N PRO A 211 -0.24 14.74 -6.24
CA PRO A 211 -0.10 15.42 -7.53
C PRO A 211 -1.27 15.17 -8.48
N SER A 212 -1.83 13.96 -8.48
CA SER A 212 -3.01 13.60 -9.29
C SER A 212 -4.28 14.36 -8.87
N ARG A 213 -4.30 14.95 -7.68
CA ARG A 213 -5.40 15.77 -7.13
C ARG A 213 -5.02 17.22 -6.96
N HIS A 214 -3.92 17.67 -7.56
CA HIS A 214 -3.38 19.03 -7.47
C HIS A 214 -3.07 19.49 -6.02
N MET A 215 -2.90 18.57 -5.10
CA MET A 215 -2.42 18.88 -3.75
C MET A 215 -0.89 18.91 -3.80
N PRO A 216 -0.27 20.08 -3.55
CA PRO A 216 1.18 20.18 -3.53
C PRO A 216 1.78 19.45 -2.33
N ASP A 217 3.08 19.22 -2.37
CA ASP A 217 3.83 18.68 -1.25
C ASP A 217 4.18 19.77 -0.19
N TRP A 218 4.94 19.39 0.84
CA TRP A 218 5.37 20.25 1.94
C TRP A 218 6.07 21.55 1.52
N ARG A 219 6.57 21.62 0.29
CA ARG A 219 7.21 22.80 -0.29
C ARG A 219 6.20 23.86 -0.75
N ALA A 220 4.96 23.42 -0.94
CA ALA A 220 3.87 24.17 -1.57
C ALA A 220 4.03 25.69 -1.53
N ASP A 221 3.69 26.37 -2.53
CA ASP A 221 3.41 27.82 -2.73
C ASP A 221 3.79 28.86 -1.65
N SER A 222 4.30 28.47 -0.51
CA SER A 222 4.76 29.38 0.51
C SER A 222 6.22 29.74 0.25
N ALA A 223 6.58 31.00 0.45
CA ALA A 223 7.97 31.44 0.45
C ALA A 223 8.83 30.65 1.45
N GLN A 224 8.20 29.88 2.32
CA GLN A 224 8.81 29.00 3.30
C GLN A 224 8.11 27.63 3.32
N PRO A 225 8.82 26.53 3.02
CA PRO A 225 8.29 25.17 3.19
C PRO A 225 7.84 24.89 4.61
N LEU A 226 6.88 24.00 4.78
CA LEU A 226 6.42 23.58 6.10
C LEU A 226 7.56 22.93 6.89
N THR A 227 7.71 23.34 8.13
CA THR A 227 8.64 22.70 9.07
C THR A 227 8.09 21.37 9.59
N ASP A 228 8.95 20.52 10.16
CA ASP A 228 8.53 19.27 10.81
C ASP A 228 7.46 19.51 11.87
N GLN A 229 7.64 20.50 12.72
CA GLN A 229 6.68 20.82 13.78
C GLN A 229 5.35 21.31 13.22
N GLN A 230 5.34 22.13 12.18
CA GLN A 230 4.09 22.57 11.56
C GLN A 230 3.30 21.41 10.95
N VAL A 231 3.98 20.48 10.25
CA VAL A 231 3.34 19.28 9.74
C VAL A 231 2.75 18.44 10.88
N THR A 232 3.51 18.26 11.95
CA THR A 232 3.06 17.49 13.13
C THR A 232 1.88 18.15 13.83
N ASP A 233 1.91 19.47 13.99
CA ASP A 233 0.83 20.24 14.59
C ASP A 233 -0.45 20.20 13.74
N ILE A 234 -0.33 20.31 12.40
CA ILE A 234 -1.48 20.15 11.48
C ILE A 234 -2.10 18.76 11.61
N VAL A 235 -1.28 17.71 11.68
CA VAL A 235 -1.77 16.34 11.88
C VAL A 235 -2.53 16.23 13.21
N ALA A 236 -2.02 16.81 14.29
CA ALA A 236 -2.69 16.81 15.60
C ALA A 236 -4.04 17.55 15.54
N TRP A 237 -4.10 18.68 14.84
CA TRP A 237 -5.35 19.40 14.63
C TRP A 237 -6.36 18.57 13.81
N LEU A 238 -5.95 17.96 12.71
CA LEU A 238 -6.83 17.06 11.95
C LEU A 238 -7.31 15.89 12.81
N ALA A 239 -6.41 15.25 13.53
CA ALA A 239 -6.71 14.11 14.39
C ALA A 239 -7.72 14.47 15.52
N SER A 240 -7.75 15.72 15.97
CA SER A 240 -8.70 16.19 16.99
C SER A 240 -10.17 16.17 16.52
N HIS A 241 -10.40 16.08 15.20
CA HIS A 241 -11.74 15.97 14.62
C HIS A 241 -12.22 14.51 14.44
N ARG A 242 -11.43 13.51 14.83
CA ARG A 242 -11.83 12.10 14.73
C ARG A 242 -13.04 11.78 15.57
N ALA A 243 -13.88 10.89 15.06
CA ALA A 243 -14.94 10.32 15.88
C ALA A 243 -14.32 9.58 17.10
N PRO A 244 -14.80 9.82 18.31
CA PRO A 244 -14.24 9.19 19.52
C PRO A 244 -14.37 7.67 19.51
N ASN A 245 -15.37 7.13 18.80
CA ASN A 245 -15.64 5.70 18.68
C ASN A 245 -15.82 5.33 17.20
N PRO A 246 -14.72 5.20 16.42
CA PRO A 246 -14.82 4.81 15.02
C PRO A 246 -15.47 3.43 14.91
N GLY A 247 -16.38 3.28 13.94
CA GLY A 247 -17.14 2.05 13.74
C GLY A 247 -18.45 1.94 14.53
N GLN A 248 -18.79 2.94 15.32
CA GLN A 248 -20.14 3.08 15.90
C GLN A 248 -21.01 3.88 14.91
N PRO A 249 -21.98 3.27 14.22
CA PRO A 249 -22.74 3.94 13.17
C PRO A 249 -23.69 5.04 13.71
N TYR A 250 -23.99 5.04 14.99
CA TYR A 250 -24.91 6.00 15.61
C TYR A 250 -24.33 6.59 16.89
N PRO A 251 -24.56 7.88 17.16
CA PRO A 251 -24.28 8.44 18.46
C PRO A 251 -25.03 7.62 19.53
N GLN A 252 -24.33 7.12 20.53
CA GLN A 252 -24.95 6.56 21.69
C GLN A 252 -25.74 7.72 22.34
N THR A 253 -27.05 7.75 22.17
CA THR A 253 -27.87 8.62 22.99
C THR A 253 -27.63 8.19 24.44
N ASN A 254 -27.00 9.05 25.24
CA ASN A 254 -26.86 8.86 26.67
C ASN A 254 -28.26 8.83 27.26
N THR A 255 -28.94 7.70 27.18
CA THR A 255 -30.11 7.43 28.01
C THR A 255 -29.53 7.16 29.39
N PRO A 256 -29.80 8.02 30.39
CA PRO A 256 -29.32 7.77 31.73
C PRO A 256 -29.86 6.40 32.17
N ALA A 257 -28.96 5.50 32.55
CA ALA A 257 -29.31 4.25 33.18
C ALA A 257 -30.06 4.59 34.53
N GLY A 258 -31.39 4.55 34.51
CA GLY A 258 -32.13 4.87 35.70
C GLY A 258 -33.63 5.11 35.57
N ALA A 259 -34.28 4.76 34.47
CA ALA A 259 -35.73 4.73 34.43
C ALA A 259 -36.24 3.28 34.48
N THR A 260 -36.15 2.65 35.63
CA THR A 260 -37.01 1.50 35.97
C THR A 260 -38.46 2.01 36.04
N THR A 261 -39.20 1.85 34.97
CA THR A 261 -40.67 1.96 35.05
C THR A 261 -41.17 0.81 35.90
N GLY A 262 -41.57 1.14 37.11
CA GLY A 262 -42.26 0.25 38.00
C GLY A 262 -43.49 -0.32 37.32
N ALA A 263 -43.61 -1.63 37.33
CA ALA A 263 -44.81 -2.34 36.99
C ALA A 263 -45.89 -1.96 38.00
N ALA A 264 -46.94 -1.30 37.53
CA ALA A 264 -48.18 -1.22 38.23
C ALA A 264 -49.02 -2.44 37.89
N LYS A 265 -49.63 -2.99 38.93
CA LYS A 265 -50.50 -4.16 39.08
C LYS A 265 -51.42 -4.48 37.89
#